data_0c0c31f3445ba8abea9afa0da5914e08
#
_entry.id   0c0c31f3445ba8abea9afa0da5914e08
#
_cell.length_a   1.000
_cell.length_b   1.000
_cell.length_c   1.000
_cell.angle_alpha   90.00
_cell.angle_beta   90.00
_cell.angle_gamma   90.00
#
_symmetry.space_group_name_H-M   'P 1'
#
loop_
_entity.id
_entity.type
_entity.pdbx_description
1 polymer ?
#
loop_
_entity_poly.entity_id
_entity_poly.type
_entity_poly.pdbx_seq_one_letter_code
_entity_poly.pdbx_strand_id
1 'polypeptide(L)' 'MAETKHERVHLRLDARSRRKLERAAAYEETTLSRFVLHNAVAAAERVIEARERIGG' A
#
# COMPACT_ATOMS: atom_id res chain seq x y z
N MET A 1 -14.09 -15.37 -8.94
CA MET A 1 -14.03 -15.02 -8.79
C MET A 1 -14.02 -14.07 -8.76
N ALA A 2 -13.98 -13.57 -8.61
CA ALA A 2 -13.91 -12.78 -8.35
C ALA A 2 -13.69 -11.83 -8.88
N GLU A 3 -13.80 -11.36 -9.26
CA GLU A 3 -13.63 -10.59 -9.70
C GLU A 3 -13.56 -9.56 -9.33
N THR A 4 -13.42 -9.04 -9.02
CA THR A 4 -13.21 -8.05 -8.45
C THR A 4 -12.73 -7.01 -9.16
N LYS A 5 -13.10 -6.67 -10.18
CA LYS A 5 -12.68 -5.65 -10.90
C LYS A 5 -12.89 -4.42 -10.20
N HIS A 6 -13.73 -4.21 -9.36
CA HIS A 6 -13.91 -3.00 -8.72
C HIS A 6 -13.60 -3.06 -7.30
N GLU A 7 -12.55 -3.67 -6.94
CA GLU A 7 -12.23 -3.75 -5.60
C GLU A 7 -11.91 -2.44 -5.01
N ARG A 8 -12.50 -2.02 -3.96
CA ARG A 8 -12.20 -0.81 -3.31
C ARG A 8 -11.63 -1.09 -1.97
N VAL A 9 -10.51 -0.57 -1.65
CA VAL A 9 -9.90 -0.78 -0.37
C VAL A 9 -10.17 0.43 0.47
N HIS A 10 -10.90 0.25 1.55
CA HIS A 10 -11.19 1.34 2.44
C HIS A 10 -10.31 1.23 3.65
N LEU A 11 -9.38 2.15 3.79
CA LEU A 11 -8.49 2.14 4.92
C LEU A 11 -8.89 3.23 5.88
N ARG A 12 -8.92 2.90 7.16
CA ARG A 12 -9.23 3.86 8.14
C ARG A 12 -7.96 4.41 8.67
N LEU A 13 -7.66 5.64 8.42
CA LEU A 13 -6.46 6.27 8.89
C LEU A 13 -6.82 7.36 9.87
N ASP A 14 -6.08 7.44 10.97
CA ASP A 14 -6.34 8.51 11.88
C ASP A 14 -5.68 9.75 11.27
N ALA A 15 -5.99 10.91 11.80
CA ALA A 15 -5.55 12.15 11.20
C ALA A 15 -4.03 12.26 11.14
N ARG A 16 -3.36 11.78 12.15
CA ARG A 16 -1.93 11.86 12.17
C ARG A 16 -1.29 11.02 11.08
N SER A 17 -1.71 9.80 10.93
CA SER A 17 -1.17 8.93 9.92
C SER A 17 -1.47 9.46 8.54
N ARG A 18 -2.66 9.96 8.37
CA ARG A 18 -3.04 10.49 7.08
C ARG A 18 -2.17 11.66 6.68
N ARG A 19 -1.90 12.56 7.61
CA ARG A 19 -1.06 13.68 7.31
C ARG A 19 0.34 13.27 6.93
N LYS A 20 0.87 12.26 7.59
CA LYS A 20 2.19 11.79 7.26
C LYS A 20 2.23 11.23 5.87
N LEU A 21 1.23 10.43 5.53
CA LEU A 21 1.17 9.84 4.22
C LEU A 21 0.99 10.89 3.13
N GLU A 22 0.19 11.89 3.42
CA GLU A 22 -0.02 12.95 2.44
C GLU A 22 1.25 13.73 2.19
N ARG A 23 2.02 13.96 3.25
CA ARG A 23 3.27 14.67 3.09
C ARG A 23 4.26 13.86 2.27
N ALA A 24 4.34 12.58 2.56
CA ALA A 24 5.24 11.71 1.82
C ALA A 24 4.84 11.65 0.35
N ALA A 25 3.55 11.56 0.10
CA ALA A 25 3.07 11.50 -1.27
C ALA A 25 3.41 12.80 -2.01
N ALA A 26 3.32 13.91 -1.31
CA ALA A 26 3.64 15.18 -1.92
C ALA A 26 5.11 15.26 -2.30
N TYR A 27 5.97 14.76 -1.43
CA TYR A 27 7.39 14.76 -1.72
C TYR A 27 7.70 13.88 -2.92
N GLU A 28 6.93 12.80 -3.06
CA GLU A 28 7.14 11.91 -4.20
C GLU A 28 6.37 12.38 -5.42
N GLU A 29 5.67 13.50 -5.29
CA GLU A 29 4.89 14.02 -6.40
C GLU A 29 3.87 13.03 -6.92
N THR A 30 3.15 12.42 -6.02
CA THR A 30 2.12 11.47 -6.39
C THR A 30 0.91 11.69 -5.51
N THR A 31 -0.15 10.94 -5.75
CA THR A 31 -1.35 11.09 -4.95
C THR A 31 -1.26 10.19 -3.74
N LEU A 32 -2.09 10.47 -2.76
CA LEU A 32 -2.14 9.66 -1.56
C LEU A 32 -2.47 8.21 -1.91
N SER A 33 -3.48 8.01 -2.74
CA SER A 33 -3.88 6.67 -3.10
C SER A 33 -2.78 5.91 -3.80
N ARG A 34 -2.10 6.56 -4.73
CA ARG A 34 -1.04 5.93 -5.43
C ARG A 34 0.12 5.61 -4.53
N PHE A 35 0.43 6.54 -3.64
CA PHE A 35 1.52 6.34 -2.72
C PHE A 35 1.26 5.15 -1.81
N VAL A 36 0.07 5.08 -1.25
CA VAL A 36 -0.27 3.99 -0.36
C VAL A 36 -0.29 2.66 -1.07
N LEU A 37 -0.91 2.62 -2.23
CA LEU A 37 -1.00 1.39 -2.98
C LEU A 37 0.37 0.88 -3.38
N HIS A 38 1.19 1.76 -3.90
CA HIS A 38 2.51 1.40 -4.35
C HIS A 38 3.35 0.84 -3.22
N ASN A 39 3.30 1.49 -2.08
CA ASN A 39 4.08 1.03 -0.95
C ASN A 39 3.52 -0.25 -0.34
N ALA A 40 2.22 -0.42 -0.39
CA ALA A 40 1.61 -1.63 0.13
C ALA A 40 2.03 -2.83 -0.71
N VAL A 41 2.05 -2.66 -2.02
CA VAL A 41 2.45 -3.73 -2.91
C VAL A 41 3.92 -4.08 -2.68
N ALA A 42 4.76 -3.07 -2.55
CA ALA A 42 6.16 -3.30 -2.31
C ALA A 42 6.38 -4.05 -1.00
N ALA A 43 5.63 -3.67 0.02
CA ALA A 43 5.75 -4.33 1.30
C ALA A 43 5.28 -5.77 1.21
N ALA A 44 4.21 -6.00 0.48
CA ALA A 44 3.69 -7.35 0.32
C ALA A 44 4.70 -8.24 -0.39
N GLU A 45 5.34 -7.69 -1.39
CA GLU A 45 6.33 -8.47 -2.12
C GLU A 45 7.49 -8.88 -1.23
N ARG A 46 7.88 -8.00 -0.34
CA ARG A 46 8.96 -8.34 0.58
C ARG A 46 8.57 -9.46 1.53
N VAL A 47 7.34 -9.41 1.99
CA VAL A 47 6.85 -10.43 2.90
C VAL A 47 6.77 -11.77 2.21
N ILE A 48 6.21 -11.77 1.02
CA ILE A 48 6.06 -13.00 0.25
C ILE A 48 7.42 -13.59 -0.05
N GLU A 49 8.31 -12.75 -0.49
CA GLU A 49 9.64 -13.23 -0.84
C GLU A 49 10.34 -13.84 0.36
N ALA A 50 10.25 -13.20 1.50
CA ALA A 50 10.89 -13.71 2.68
C ALA A 50 10.34 -15.06 3.11
N ARG A 51 8.99 -15.18 3.07
CA ARG A 51 8.37 -16.40 3.48
C ARG A 51 8.60 -17.53 2.52
N GLU A 52 8.50 -17.25 1.25
CA GLU A 52 8.63 -18.30 0.27
C GLU A 52 10.06 -18.75 0.08
N ARG A 53 10.97 -17.84 0.32
CA ARG A 53 12.35 -18.21 0.21
C ARG A 53 12.70 -19.22 1.29
N ILE A 54 12.22 -19.02 2.47
CA ILE A 54 12.49 -19.94 3.53
C ILE A 54 11.76 -21.23 3.34
N GLY A 55 10.58 -21.16 2.82
CA GLY A 55 9.79 -22.33 2.64
C GLY A 55 10.36 -23.23 1.59
N GLY A 56 11.05 -22.65 0.66
CA GLY A 56 11.62 -23.41 -0.39
C GLY A 56 12.64 -24.33 0.09
#